data_349944d51184f869f98978a4d0c04159
#
_entry.id   349944d51184f869f98978a4d0c04159
#
_cell.length_a   1.000
_cell.length_b   1.000
_cell.length_c   1.000
_cell.angle_alpha   90.00
_cell.angle_beta   90.00
_cell.angle_gamma   90.00
#
_symmetry.space_group_name_H-M   'P 1'
#
loop_
_entity.id
_entity.type
_entity.pdbx_description
1 polymer ?
#
loop_
_entity_poly.entity_id
_entity_poly.type
_entity_poly.pdbx_seq_one_letter_code
_entity_poly.pdbx_strand_id
1 'polypeptide(L)'
;VFVLTLTQRVPDASRPDPETDREVCRRLAALPTRAPFQPSGPGIVRGLTEDPQAAVDAAMTGLRNSAYAVGIGVGDVHLTRVDQPDGRVAVTAEGPGMGFGHDAAQRTRSSERVAVRVSAADAEAAAQAEAVLRIVGHIVAVRSEAEWRVVDLMVPGARGQQRTVAQQLGITPQAVSKAVVRSLWNEEWRARPAAATLLRLCAPEDPLGL
;
A
#
# COMPACT_ATOMS: atom_id res chain seq x y z
N VAL A 1 -3.05 13.44 6.80
CA VAL A 1 -3.41 12.01 6.92
C VAL A 1 -3.47 11.39 5.54
N PHE A 2 -3.07 10.11 5.43
CA PHE A 2 -3.19 9.29 4.22
C PHE A 2 -4.31 8.27 4.43
N VAL A 3 -5.32 8.31 3.57
CA VAL A 3 -6.44 7.36 3.53
C VAL A 3 -6.18 6.39 2.41
N LEU A 4 -5.96 5.12 2.72
CA LEU A 4 -5.74 4.09 1.72
C LEU A 4 -6.99 3.22 1.58
N THR A 5 -7.42 3.04 0.34
CA THR A 5 -8.50 2.12 -0.04
C THR A 5 -7.95 1.12 -1.02
N LEU A 6 -7.95 -0.15 -0.64
CA LEU A 6 -7.53 -1.27 -1.44
C LEU A 6 -8.79 -2.00 -1.92
N THR A 7 -8.98 -2.09 -3.23
CA THR A 7 -10.13 -2.78 -3.84
C THR A 7 -9.63 -4.02 -4.57
N GLN A 8 -10.14 -5.21 -4.23
CA GLN A 8 -9.76 -6.46 -4.88
C GLN A 8 -9.98 -6.40 -6.39
N ARG A 9 -8.99 -6.87 -7.13
CA ARG A 9 -9.08 -7.05 -8.58
C ARG A 9 -9.55 -8.46 -8.85
N VAL A 10 -10.83 -8.63 -9.02
CA VAL A 10 -11.43 -9.93 -9.35
C VAL A 10 -11.72 -10.03 -10.84
N PRO A 11 -11.60 -11.22 -11.44
CA PRO A 11 -12.08 -11.45 -12.81
C PRO A 11 -13.58 -11.19 -12.93
N ASP A 12 -14.02 -10.82 -14.12
CA ASP A 12 -15.43 -10.62 -14.42
C ASP A 12 -16.27 -11.81 -13.95
N ALA A 13 -17.42 -11.53 -13.33
CA ALA A 13 -18.36 -12.49 -12.74
C ALA A 13 -17.85 -13.23 -11.49
N SER A 14 -16.66 -12.98 -11.00
CA SER A 14 -16.16 -13.52 -9.73
C SER A 14 -16.58 -12.64 -8.55
N ARG A 15 -16.69 -13.24 -7.36
CA ARG A 15 -16.91 -12.51 -6.12
C ARG A 15 -15.57 -12.25 -5.44
N PRO A 16 -15.42 -11.12 -4.72
CA PRO A 16 -14.27 -10.89 -3.86
C PRO A 16 -14.10 -12.01 -2.85
N ASP A 17 -12.85 -12.39 -2.60
CA ASP A 17 -12.53 -13.42 -1.62
C ASP A 17 -12.20 -12.77 -0.26
N PRO A 18 -13.01 -13.05 0.79
CA PRO A 18 -12.75 -12.50 2.13
C PRO A 18 -11.43 -12.97 2.76
N GLU A 19 -10.88 -14.12 2.35
CA GLU A 19 -9.60 -14.58 2.90
C GLU A 19 -8.44 -13.75 2.35
N THR A 20 -8.52 -13.32 1.10
CA THR A 20 -7.58 -12.36 0.51
C THR A 20 -7.58 -11.04 1.29
N ASP A 21 -8.74 -10.53 1.72
CA ASP A 21 -8.83 -9.33 2.56
C ASP A 21 -8.20 -9.54 3.94
N ARG A 22 -8.43 -10.69 4.57
CA ARG A 22 -7.81 -11.01 5.86
C ARG A 22 -6.29 -11.13 5.75
N GLU A 23 -5.80 -11.74 4.69
CA GLU A 23 -4.36 -11.89 4.45
C GLU A 23 -3.68 -10.53 4.27
N VAL A 24 -4.25 -9.62 3.46
CA VAL A 24 -3.66 -8.30 3.29
C VAL A 24 -3.70 -7.50 4.59
N CYS A 25 -4.78 -7.59 5.37
CA CYS A 25 -4.86 -6.95 6.69
C CYS A 25 -3.77 -7.48 7.64
N ARG A 26 -3.50 -8.80 7.67
CA ARG A 26 -2.41 -9.40 8.45
C ARG A 26 -1.04 -8.85 8.05
N ARG A 27 -0.77 -8.71 6.76
CA ARG A 27 0.49 -8.13 6.24
C ARG A 27 0.66 -6.66 6.61
N LEU A 28 -0.44 -5.92 6.68
CA LEU A 28 -0.44 -4.49 7.01
C LEU A 28 -0.49 -4.20 8.52
N ALA A 29 -0.71 -5.22 9.36
CA ALA A 29 -0.91 -5.06 10.80
C ALA A 29 0.30 -4.46 11.55
N ALA A 30 1.51 -4.61 11.01
CA ALA A 30 2.74 -4.07 11.62
C ALA A 30 3.01 -2.60 11.24
N LEU A 31 2.26 -2.02 10.30
CA LEU A 31 2.46 -0.63 9.89
C LEU A 31 1.94 0.34 10.96
N PRO A 32 2.61 1.49 11.16
CA PRO A 32 2.10 2.55 12.03
C PRO A 32 0.84 3.14 11.39
N THR A 33 -0.30 2.99 12.07
CA THR A 33 -1.60 3.43 11.58
C THR A 33 -2.34 4.26 12.62
N ARG A 34 -3.10 5.25 12.14
CA ARG A 34 -4.06 6.00 12.94
C ARG A 34 -5.40 5.26 13.09
N ALA A 35 -5.79 4.56 12.02
CA ALA A 35 -6.83 3.54 12.06
C ALA A 35 -6.32 2.30 11.30
N PRO A 36 -6.42 1.10 11.90
CA PRO A 36 -5.87 -0.11 11.32
C PRO A 36 -6.55 -0.47 10.00
N PHE A 37 -5.81 -1.16 9.13
CA PHE A 37 -6.37 -1.71 7.91
C PHE A 37 -7.39 -2.80 8.23
N GLN A 38 -8.62 -2.61 7.77
CA GLN A 38 -9.72 -3.53 8.03
C GLN A 38 -10.68 -3.60 6.83
N PRO A 39 -11.43 -4.70 6.68
CA PRO A 39 -12.48 -4.78 5.67
C PRO A 39 -13.52 -3.66 5.86
N SER A 40 -13.85 -2.98 4.77
CA SER A 40 -14.79 -1.86 4.73
C SER A 40 -15.95 -2.10 3.75
N GLY A 41 -16.06 -3.32 3.24
CA GLY A 41 -17.04 -3.81 2.28
C GLY A 41 -16.49 -5.05 1.57
N PRO A 42 -17.30 -5.73 0.76
CA PRO A 42 -16.83 -6.89 0.00
C PRO A 42 -15.65 -6.54 -0.92
N GLY A 43 -14.49 -7.14 -0.68
CA GLY A 43 -13.27 -6.90 -1.44
C GLY A 43 -12.68 -5.51 -1.27
N ILE A 44 -13.05 -4.79 -0.21
CA ILE A 44 -12.53 -3.46 0.08
C ILE A 44 -11.87 -3.46 1.45
N VAL A 45 -10.60 -3.09 1.50
CA VAL A 45 -9.85 -2.87 2.75
C VAL A 45 -9.48 -1.39 2.84
N ARG A 46 -9.69 -0.79 4.00
CA ARG A 46 -9.34 0.60 4.24
C ARG A 46 -8.54 0.76 5.52
N GLY A 47 -7.58 1.68 5.50
CA GLY A 47 -6.78 2.07 6.65
C GLY A 47 -6.31 3.51 6.54
N LEU A 48 -5.89 4.09 7.67
CA LEU A 48 -5.41 5.45 7.75
C LEU A 48 -4.05 5.48 8.45
N THR A 49 -3.12 6.27 7.90
CA THR A 49 -1.82 6.52 8.52
C THR A 49 -1.43 8.00 8.41
N GLU A 50 -0.57 8.45 9.29
CA GLU A 50 0.08 9.77 9.20
C GLU A 50 1.51 9.66 8.65
N ASP A 51 2.04 8.44 8.60
CA ASP A 51 3.36 8.16 8.06
C ASP A 51 3.32 7.91 6.55
N PRO A 52 3.93 8.79 5.74
CA PRO A 52 3.98 8.62 4.29
C PRO A 52 4.73 7.36 3.85
N GLN A 53 5.72 6.89 4.64
CA GLN A 53 6.41 5.63 4.35
C GLN A 53 5.47 4.44 4.54
N ALA A 54 4.68 4.43 5.62
CA ALA A 54 3.66 3.41 5.83
C ALA A 54 2.59 3.42 4.73
N ALA A 55 2.23 4.60 4.21
CA ALA A 55 1.30 4.70 3.08
C ALA A 55 1.88 4.05 1.81
N VAL A 56 3.16 4.29 1.50
CA VAL A 56 3.86 3.63 0.38
C VAL A 56 3.92 2.12 0.60
N ASP A 57 4.30 1.67 1.80
CA ASP A 57 4.44 0.25 2.11
C ASP A 57 3.11 -0.49 2.01
N ALA A 58 2.02 0.15 2.44
CA ALA A 58 0.68 -0.38 2.28
C ALA A 58 0.26 -0.45 0.81
N ALA A 59 0.56 0.58 0.02
CA ALA A 59 0.29 0.58 -1.41
C ALA A 59 1.04 -0.54 -2.14
N MET A 60 2.33 -0.72 -1.87
CA MET A 60 3.14 -1.79 -2.47
C MET A 60 2.63 -3.18 -2.04
N THR A 61 2.17 -3.33 -0.80
CA THR A 61 1.55 -4.57 -0.33
C THR A 61 0.26 -4.88 -1.09
N GLY A 62 -0.59 -3.89 -1.33
CA GLY A 62 -1.82 -4.05 -2.11
C GLY A 62 -1.57 -4.38 -3.58
N LEU A 63 -0.52 -3.79 -4.18
CA LEU A 63 -0.15 -4.04 -5.58
C LEU A 63 0.56 -5.40 -5.81
N ARG A 64 0.93 -6.10 -4.75
CA ARG A 64 1.55 -7.43 -4.83
C ARG A 64 0.66 -8.38 -5.65
N ASN A 65 1.28 -9.07 -6.63
CA ASN A 65 0.60 -9.99 -7.54
C ASN A 65 -0.62 -9.35 -8.26
N SER A 66 -0.65 -8.02 -8.36
CA SER A 66 -1.81 -7.28 -8.88
C SER A 66 -3.14 -7.58 -8.16
N ALA A 67 -3.09 -7.95 -6.87
CA ALA A 67 -4.26 -8.40 -6.12
C ALA A 67 -5.27 -7.27 -5.87
N TYR A 68 -4.79 -6.04 -5.68
CA TYR A 68 -5.64 -4.88 -5.40
C TYR A 68 -5.40 -3.71 -6.34
N ALA A 69 -6.44 -2.95 -6.54
CA ALA A 69 -6.37 -1.56 -6.99
C ALA A 69 -6.26 -0.67 -5.74
N VAL A 70 -5.36 0.31 -5.75
CA VAL A 70 -5.03 1.12 -4.57
C VAL A 70 -5.36 2.58 -4.82
N GLY A 71 -6.27 3.14 -4.01
CA GLY A 71 -6.54 4.57 -3.94
C GLY A 71 -5.89 5.18 -2.70
N ILE A 72 -5.17 6.28 -2.85
CA ILE A 72 -4.56 7.05 -1.76
C ILE A 72 -5.15 8.45 -1.77
N GLY A 73 -5.90 8.81 -0.72
CA GLY A 73 -6.35 10.16 -0.47
C GLY A 73 -5.43 10.85 0.54
N VAL A 74 -5.05 12.09 0.26
CA VAL A 74 -4.20 12.89 1.16
C VAL A 74 -4.94 14.12 1.61
N GLY A 75 -5.12 14.29 2.92
CA GLY A 75 -5.84 15.43 3.50
C GLY A 75 -6.17 15.20 4.97
N ASP A 76 -6.80 16.19 5.58
CA ASP A 76 -7.18 16.10 6.99
C ASP A 76 -8.29 15.07 7.20
N VAL A 77 -8.18 14.35 8.33
CA VAL A 77 -9.18 13.39 8.77
C VAL A 77 -9.36 13.49 10.27
N HIS A 78 -10.58 13.66 10.70
CA HIS A 78 -10.98 13.64 12.11
C HIS A 78 -11.60 12.29 12.44
N LEU A 79 -11.09 11.65 13.49
CA LEU A 79 -11.64 10.41 14.01
C LEU A 79 -12.49 10.72 15.26
N THR A 80 -13.76 10.34 15.21
CA THR A 80 -14.68 10.49 16.32
C THR A 80 -15.10 9.10 16.83
N ARG A 81 -15.00 8.91 18.13
CA ARG A 81 -15.54 7.71 18.79
C ARG A 81 -17.01 7.91 19.09
N VAL A 82 -17.82 6.95 18.66
CA VAL A 82 -19.27 6.94 18.88
C VAL A 82 -19.62 5.67 19.64
N ASP A 83 -20.11 5.85 20.87
CA ASP A 83 -20.64 4.74 21.65
C ASP A 83 -21.96 4.25 21.04
N GLN A 84 -22.05 2.97 20.75
CA GLN A 84 -23.25 2.36 20.20
C GLN A 84 -24.16 1.83 21.32
N PRO A 85 -25.47 1.75 21.08
CA PRO A 85 -26.44 1.26 22.08
C PRO A 85 -26.15 -0.18 22.55
N ASP A 86 -25.42 -0.97 21.78
CA ASP A 86 -25.01 -2.34 22.09
C ASP A 86 -23.70 -2.42 22.92
N GLY A 87 -23.18 -1.27 23.37
CA GLY A 87 -21.93 -1.18 24.16
C GLY A 87 -20.66 -1.26 23.32
N ARG A 88 -20.74 -1.31 21.99
CA ARG A 88 -19.59 -1.23 21.10
C ARG A 88 -19.19 0.21 20.87
N VAL A 89 -17.90 0.44 20.67
CA VAL A 89 -17.37 1.73 20.24
C VAL A 89 -17.13 1.69 18.72
N ALA A 90 -17.89 2.49 17.98
CA ALA A 90 -17.61 2.72 16.57
C ALA A 90 -16.65 3.90 16.43
N VAL A 91 -15.77 3.87 15.43
CA VAL A 91 -14.93 4.99 15.04
C VAL A 91 -15.40 5.47 13.67
N THR A 92 -15.87 6.71 13.62
CA THR A 92 -16.19 7.39 12.35
C THR A 92 -15.01 8.24 11.93
N ALA A 93 -14.78 8.32 10.62
CA ALA A 93 -13.73 9.13 10.03
C ALA A 93 -14.36 10.15 9.07
N GLU A 94 -14.09 11.43 9.27
CA GLU A 94 -14.64 12.52 8.48
C GLU A 94 -13.55 13.51 8.09
N GLY A 95 -13.74 14.20 6.97
CA GLY A 95 -12.82 15.24 6.50
C GLY A 95 -12.43 15.09 5.04
N PRO A 96 -11.72 16.10 4.49
CA PRO A 96 -11.32 16.13 3.07
C PRO A 96 -10.54 14.90 2.62
N GLY A 97 -9.66 14.35 3.48
CA GLY A 97 -8.88 13.16 3.17
C GLY A 97 -9.73 11.94 2.86
N MET A 98 -10.91 11.80 3.49
CA MET A 98 -11.87 10.72 3.18
C MET A 98 -12.46 10.88 1.78
N GLY A 99 -12.82 12.12 1.37
CA GLY A 99 -13.29 12.43 0.03
C GLY A 99 -12.22 12.12 -1.01
N PHE A 100 -10.98 12.57 -0.82
CA PHE A 100 -9.86 12.28 -1.70
C PHE A 100 -9.58 10.77 -1.80
N GLY A 101 -9.67 10.03 -0.67
CA GLY A 101 -9.52 8.56 -0.66
C GLY A 101 -10.62 7.86 -1.48
N HIS A 102 -11.85 8.37 -1.41
CA HIS A 102 -12.96 7.88 -2.24
C HIS A 102 -12.71 8.16 -3.72
N ASP A 103 -12.35 9.39 -4.08
CA ASP A 103 -12.07 9.80 -5.46
C ASP A 103 -10.92 8.99 -6.08
N ALA A 104 -9.83 8.80 -5.34
CA ALA A 104 -8.71 8.00 -5.79
C ALA A 104 -9.15 6.56 -6.08
N ALA A 105 -9.92 5.94 -5.17
CA ALA A 105 -10.44 4.58 -5.35
C ALA A 105 -11.36 4.47 -6.57
N GLN A 106 -12.27 5.43 -6.77
CA GLN A 106 -13.20 5.47 -7.91
C GLN A 106 -12.49 5.61 -9.27
N ARG A 107 -11.39 6.38 -9.32
CA ARG A 107 -10.61 6.57 -10.55
C ARG A 107 -9.69 5.41 -10.88
N THR A 108 -9.50 4.46 -9.96
CA THR A 108 -8.65 3.30 -10.16
C THR A 108 -9.39 2.25 -10.97
N ARG A 109 -8.85 1.86 -12.12
CA ARG A 109 -9.45 0.84 -12.99
C ARG A 109 -8.77 -0.50 -12.79
N SER A 110 -9.56 -1.55 -12.60
CA SER A 110 -9.06 -2.93 -12.44
C SER A 110 -8.31 -3.44 -13.68
N SER A 111 -8.59 -2.90 -14.86
CA SER A 111 -7.91 -3.26 -16.12
C SER A 111 -6.51 -2.66 -16.26
N GLU A 112 -6.12 -1.69 -15.42
CA GLU A 112 -4.80 -1.09 -15.50
C GLU A 112 -3.72 -2.06 -15.00
N ARG A 113 -2.57 -2.07 -15.68
CA ARG A 113 -1.43 -2.92 -15.29
C ARG A 113 -0.92 -2.58 -13.89
N VAL A 114 -0.91 -1.30 -13.54
CA VAL A 114 -0.59 -0.81 -12.20
C VAL A 114 -1.75 0.08 -11.75
N ALA A 115 -2.59 -0.48 -10.92
CA ALA A 115 -3.82 0.14 -10.48
C ALA A 115 -3.57 0.93 -9.17
N VAL A 116 -2.92 2.09 -9.26
CA VAL A 116 -2.75 3.03 -8.15
C VAL A 116 -3.13 4.43 -8.58
N ARG A 117 -3.82 5.17 -7.69
CA ARG A 117 -4.22 6.57 -7.85
C ARG A 117 -3.97 7.35 -6.58
N VAL A 118 -3.60 8.61 -6.75
CA VAL A 118 -3.47 9.57 -5.65
C VAL A 118 -4.45 10.73 -5.87
N SER A 119 -5.06 11.21 -4.80
CA SER A 119 -5.94 12.38 -4.79
C SER A 119 -5.64 13.25 -3.58
N ALA A 120 -5.49 14.54 -3.79
CA ALA A 120 -5.20 15.55 -2.77
C ALA A 120 -5.76 16.91 -3.22
N ALA A 121 -5.69 17.91 -2.34
CA ALA A 121 -6.05 19.28 -2.70
C ALA A 121 -5.12 19.86 -3.79
N ASP A 122 -3.81 19.59 -3.68
CA ASP A 122 -2.84 19.87 -4.75
C ASP A 122 -2.85 18.71 -5.75
N ALA A 123 -3.53 18.93 -6.88
CA ALA A 123 -3.65 17.92 -7.92
C ALA A 123 -2.32 17.67 -8.67
N GLU A 124 -1.42 18.66 -8.73
CA GLU A 124 -0.12 18.52 -9.39
C GLU A 124 0.81 17.66 -8.52
N ALA A 125 0.92 17.95 -7.24
CA ALA A 125 1.67 17.12 -6.30
C ALA A 125 1.12 15.67 -6.27
N ALA A 126 -0.19 15.50 -6.28
CA ALA A 126 -0.84 14.20 -6.35
C ALA A 126 -0.45 13.43 -7.62
N ALA A 127 -0.43 14.10 -8.78
CA ALA A 127 -0.04 13.48 -10.05
C ALA A 127 1.45 13.06 -10.05
N GLN A 128 2.34 13.86 -9.47
CA GLN A 128 3.76 13.53 -9.33
C GLN A 128 3.97 12.31 -8.42
N ALA A 129 3.31 12.29 -7.26
CA ALA A 129 3.35 11.16 -6.34
C ALA A 129 2.81 9.87 -7.01
N GLU A 130 1.67 9.98 -7.70
CA GLU A 130 1.08 8.87 -8.45
C GLU A 130 2.04 8.32 -9.51
N ALA A 131 2.70 9.19 -10.29
CA ALA A 131 3.63 8.76 -11.34
C ALA A 131 4.77 7.91 -10.78
N VAL A 132 5.39 8.31 -9.67
CA VAL A 132 6.46 7.53 -9.02
C VAL A 132 5.93 6.25 -8.42
N LEU A 133 4.78 6.29 -7.72
CA LEU A 133 4.13 5.09 -7.18
C LEU A 133 3.78 4.07 -8.27
N ARG A 134 3.38 4.52 -9.46
CA ARG A 134 3.12 3.63 -10.61
C ARG A 134 4.37 2.94 -11.11
N ILE A 135 5.52 3.62 -11.14
CA ILE A 135 6.80 3.02 -11.54
C ILE A 135 7.22 1.96 -10.51
N VAL A 136 7.24 2.32 -9.23
CA VAL A 136 7.61 1.39 -8.14
C VAL A 136 6.62 0.23 -8.06
N GLY A 137 5.32 0.53 -8.14
CA GLY A 137 4.26 -0.46 -8.14
C GLY A 137 4.31 -1.43 -9.32
N HIS A 138 4.81 -0.98 -10.48
CA HIS A 138 5.03 -1.89 -11.61
C HIS A 138 6.04 -2.98 -11.28
N ILE A 139 7.16 -2.61 -10.64
CA ILE A 139 8.19 -3.57 -10.21
C ILE A 139 7.57 -4.63 -9.28
N VAL A 140 6.76 -4.20 -8.33
CA VAL A 140 6.09 -5.07 -7.36
C VAL A 140 5.05 -5.98 -8.01
N ALA A 141 4.23 -5.42 -8.92
CA ALA A 141 3.11 -6.12 -9.55
C ALA A 141 3.53 -7.22 -10.54
N VAL A 142 4.73 -7.11 -11.14
CA VAL A 142 5.20 -8.06 -12.14
C VAL A 142 6.11 -9.15 -11.59
N ARG A 143 6.45 -9.11 -10.29
CA ARG A 143 7.27 -10.15 -9.66
C ARG A 143 6.59 -11.50 -9.76
N SER A 144 7.37 -12.49 -10.17
CA SER A 144 6.94 -13.88 -10.17
C SER A 144 6.86 -14.44 -8.75
N GLU A 145 6.07 -15.51 -8.56
CA GLU A 145 5.98 -16.19 -7.27
C GLU A 145 7.35 -16.69 -6.77
N ALA A 146 8.21 -17.17 -7.68
CA ALA A 146 9.56 -17.59 -7.34
C ALA A 146 10.42 -16.45 -6.82
N GLU A 147 10.30 -15.25 -7.38
CA GLU A 147 10.98 -14.05 -6.89
C GLU A 147 10.41 -13.62 -5.53
N TRP A 148 9.08 -13.66 -5.36
CA TRP A 148 8.46 -13.35 -4.07
C TRP A 148 8.94 -14.26 -2.95
N ARG A 149 9.04 -15.57 -3.20
CA ARG A 149 9.58 -16.52 -2.21
C ARG A 149 10.97 -16.14 -1.72
N VAL A 150 11.80 -15.56 -2.57
CA VAL A 150 13.14 -15.09 -2.21
C VAL A 150 13.07 -13.77 -1.45
N VAL A 151 12.39 -12.75 -2.01
CA VAL A 151 12.43 -11.40 -1.45
C VAL A 151 11.64 -11.27 -0.15
N ASP A 152 10.66 -12.14 0.10
CA ASP A 152 9.93 -12.20 1.38
C ASP A 152 10.82 -12.60 2.57
N LEU A 153 11.96 -13.23 2.31
CA LEU A 153 12.95 -13.61 3.33
C LEU A 153 14.10 -12.60 3.42
N MET A 154 14.10 -11.57 2.55
CA MET A 154 15.15 -10.55 2.54
C MET A 154 14.79 -9.38 3.45
N VAL A 155 15.77 -8.87 4.16
CA VAL A 155 15.64 -7.69 5.01
C VAL A 155 16.34 -6.51 4.31
N PRO A 156 15.63 -5.40 4.06
CA PRO A 156 16.22 -4.24 3.40
C PRO A 156 17.43 -3.70 4.17
N GLY A 157 18.51 -3.39 3.45
CA GLY A 157 19.75 -2.85 4.04
C GLY A 157 20.67 -3.87 4.71
N ALA A 158 20.21 -5.09 5.02
CA ALA A 158 21.07 -6.12 5.59
C ALA A 158 22.00 -6.74 4.52
N ARG A 159 23.23 -7.07 4.91
CA ARG A 159 24.24 -7.68 4.02
C ARG A 159 24.38 -9.18 4.29
N GLY A 160 24.81 -9.93 3.27
CA GLY A 160 25.20 -11.33 3.43
C GLY A 160 24.04 -12.32 3.60
N GLN A 161 22.79 -11.91 3.40
CA GLN A 161 21.59 -12.75 3.64
C GLN A 161 21.43 -13.89 2.63
N GLN A 162 22.07 -13.79 1.44
CA GLN A 162 21.82 -14.75 0.34
C GLN A 162 22.08 -16.20 0.73
N ARG A 163 23.08 -16.45 1.59
CA ARG A 163 23.40 -17.81 2.05
C ARG A 163 22.29 -18.37 2.96
N THR A 164 21.81 -17.56 3.89
CA THR A 164 20.72 -17.94 4.82
C THR A 164 19.41 -18.18 4.06
N VAL A 165 19.05 -17.28 3.16
CA VAL A 165 17.84 -17.41 2.31
C VAL A 165 17.94 -18.65 1.43
N ALA A 166 19.12 -18.92 0.84
CA ALA A 166 19.36 -20.10 0.02
C ALA A 166 19.16 -21.41 0.83
N GLN A 167 19.67 -21.47 2.06
CA GLN A 167 19.44 -22.60 2.96
C GLN A 167 17.97 -22.82 3.29
N GLN A 168 17.24 -21.75 3.64
CA GLN A 168 15.81 -21.83 3.97
C GLN A 168 14.95 -22.31 2.78
N LEU A 169 15.32 -21.92 1.56
CA LEU A 169 14.57 -22.27 0.36
C LEU A 169 15.06 -23.56 -0.33
N GLY A 170 16.17 -24.15 0.10
CA GLY A 170 16.78 -25.32 -0.54
C GLY A 170 17.30 -25.02 -1.96
N ILE A 171 17.79 -23.79 -2.21
CA ILE A 171 18.34 -23.34 -3.50
C ILE A 171 19.78 -22.85 -3.34
N THR A 172 20.43 -22.50 -4.44
CA THR A 172 21.82 -21.98 -4.39
C THR A 172 21.85 -20.48 -4.06
N PRO A 173 22.92 -19.96 -3.42
CA PRO A 173 23.11 -18.52 -3.21
C PRO A 173 23.12 -17.71 -4.51
N GLN A 174 23.59 -18.31 -5.62
CA GLN A 174 23.56 -17.71 -6.94
C GLN A 174 22.11 -17.55 -7.46
N ALA A 175 21.25 -18.54 -7.19
CA ALA A 175 19.83 -18.42 -7.56
C ALA A 175 19.14 -17.30 -6.78
N VAL A 176 19.44 -17.16 -5.47
CA VAL A 176 18.97 -16.03 -4.65
C VAL A 176 19.43 -14.70 -5.23
N SER A 177 20.73 -14.55 -5.52
CA SER A 177 21.27 -13.32 -6.11
C SER A 177 20.62 -12.96 -7.45
N LYS A 178 20.41 -13.95 -8.32
CA LYS A 178 19.68 -13.74 -9.59
C LYS A 178 18.25 -13.30 -9.39
N ALA A 179 17.52 -13.90 -8.44
CA ALA A 179 16.15 -13.52 -8.12
C ALA A 179 16.08 -12.07 -7.60
N VAL A 180 16.98 -11.67 -6.69
CA VAL A 180 17.06 -10.30 -6.17
C VAL A 180 17.31 -9.29 -7.29
N VAL A 181 18.25 -9.57 -8.20
CA VAL A 181 18.54 -8.68 -9.34
C VAL A 181 17.35 -8.59 -10.30
N ARG A 182 16.76 -9.73 -10.69
CA ARG A 182 15.64 -9.76 -11.64
C ARG A 182 14.39 -9.11 -11.11
N SER A 183 14.13 -9.26 -9.81
CA SER A 183 12.97 -8.67 -9.15
C SER A 183 13.08 -7.16 -8.93
N LEU A 184 14.23 -6.55 -9.23
CA LEU A 184 14.53 -5.14 -8.94
C LEU A 184 14.24 -4.77 -7.47
N TRP A 185 14.47 -5.70 -6.55
CA TRP A 185 14.13 -5.52 -5.14
C TRP A 185 14.91 -4.38 -4.48
N ASN A 186 16.20 -4.24 -4.78
CA ASN A 186 17.02 -3.16 -4.22
C ASN A 186 16.59 -1.79 -4.74
N GLU A 187 16.28 -1.71 -6.03
CA GLU A 187 15.84 -0.50 -6.71
C GLU A 187 14.49 -0.03 -6.17
N GLU A 188 13.56 -0.97 -6.02
CA GLU A 188 12.23 -0.73 -5.46
C GLU A 188 12.33 -0.19 -4.02
N TRP A 189 13.07 -0.86 -3.13
CA TRP A 189 13.25 -0.41 -1.75
C TRP A 189 13.92 0.96 -1.64
N ARG A 190 14.90 1.27 -2.52
CA ARG A 190 15.55 2.58 -2.57
C ARG A 190 14.64 3.68 -3.11
N ALA A 191 13.67 3.35 -3.94
CA ALA A 191 12.72 4.31 -4.50
C ALA A 191 11.56 4.64 -3.56
N ARG A 192 11.20 3.75 -2.62
CA ARG A 192 10.09 3.99 -1.67
C ARG A 192 10.21 5.31 -0.88
N PRO A 193 11.38 5.71 -0.33
CA PRO A 193 11.50 6.99 0.37
C PRO A 193 11.22 8.21 -0.52
N ALA A 194 11.55 8.15 -1.82
CA ALA A 194 11.23 9.22 -2.75
C ALA A 194 9.71 9.32 -2.97
N ALA A 195 9.02 8.19 -3.13
CA ALA A 195 7.57 8.14 -3.21
C ALA A 195 6.91 8.70 -1.93
N ALA A 196 7.44 8.34 -0.75
CA ALA A 196 6.96 8.85 0.54
C ALA A 196 7.16 10.38 0.66
N THR A 197 8.28 10.90 0.18
CA THR A 197 8.51 12.35 0.13
C THR A 197 7.49 13.06 -0.75
N LEU A 198 7.18 12.53 -1.93
CA LEU A 198 6.16 13.11 -2.83
C LEU A 198 4.76 13.03 -2.22
N LEU A 199 4.40 11.93 -1.57
CA LEU A 199 3.12 11.83 -0.83
C LEU A 199 3.03 12.87 0.29
N ARG A 200 4.13 13.13 1.00
CA ARG A 200 4.16 14.17 2.04
C ARG A 200 3.92 15.56 1.47
N LEU A 201 4.44 15.88 0.28
CA LEU A 201 4.22 17.15 -0.40
C LEU A 201 2.75 17.35 -0.84
N CYS A 202 1.96 16.27 -0.94
CA CYS A 202 0.53 16.37 -1.20
C CYS A 202 -0.28 16.78 0.03
N ALA A 203 0.29 16.68 1.24
CA ALA A 203 -0.38 17.11 2.45
C ALA A 203 -0.47 18.65 2.48
N PRO A 204 -1.59 19.22 2.96
CA PRO A 204 -1.65 20.66 3.16
C PRO A 204 -0.50 21.09 4.07
N GLU A 205 0.16 22.20 3.72
CA GLU A 205 1.14 22.80 4.62
C GLU A 205 0.43 23.12 5.92
N ASP A 206 1.05 22.75 7.04
CA ASP A 206 0.56 23.17 8.36
C ASP A 206 0.77 24.69 8.45
N PRO A 207 -0.30 25.53 8.39
CA PRO A 207 -0.15 26.97 8.33
C PRO A 207 0.43 27.56 9.63
N LEU A 208 0.63 26.74 10.66
CA LEU A 208 1.06 27.22 11.98
C LEU A 208 2.44 26.72 12.41
N GLY A 209 3.07 25.79 11.69
CA GLY A 209 4.48 25.40 11.88
C GLY A 209 4.91 25.17 13.35
N LEU A 210 3.97 24.72 14.24
CA LEU A 210 4.20 24.55 15.68
C LEU A 210 4.34 23.07 16.03
#